data_b324e87d087bba8f40e85ffd7a247c90
#
_entry.id   b324e87d087bba8f40e85ffd7a247c90
#
_cell.length_a   1.000
_cell.length_b   1.000
_cell.length_c   1.000
_cell.angle_alpha   90.00
_cell.angle_beta   90.00
_cell.angle_gamma   90.00
#
_symmetry.space_group_name_H-M   'P 1'
#
loop_
_entity.id
_entity.type
_entity.pdbx_description
1 polymer ?
#
loop_
_entity_poly.entity_id
_entity_poly.type
_entity_poly.pdbx_seq_one_letter_code
_entity_poly.pdbx_strand_id
1 'polypeptide(L)'
;MSDIIQLLPDSVANQIAAGEVIQRPASIIKELVENAVDAGATRIDVNVVDAGKTQVQVIDNGRGMSETDARLAFERHATSKIRQASDLFALNTMGFRGEALASIAAVAQVELKTRLANEEIGTALSISGSQFTGQEPCACPVGSNFVIENLFFNIPARRKFLKSNATELNHIITAFERIALVYPDITFTLRSNGTEVFNLPAVVLKQRIVDVFGKRISQELLSFNVETSICKVHGFVGKPESSRKKGAHQYFFVNGRYMKHPYFNKAVMQPFERLIPQGEQVPYFIYFEVNPEDIDVNIHPTKTEIKFENEQAVWQILSASVREAVGLFNDVPTIDFDTEGRPDIPVFNPNESAPAPKVNYNPHYNPFDDTPQSALQAKNSSRWDDLYAGLQTEEKPDLSLFPETETPSEPTASGIIEDKSPAHYQYKGRYVMTAVKSGLMVIDQHRAHIRILFEQYLRQVAQRSGTSQKVMFPEVVQFTATEDLMAQKIMSDLEGLGFELTDLGARNYAVNAIPAGLEGINPIEMIRDMVVTAMEKGAGLRDEINEALALSLARNAALPYGQVLGNNEMENLVNALFACPNVNYTPNGQKILVILSQDELEQQFR
;
A
#
# COMPACT_ATOMS: atom_id res chain seq x y z
N MET A 1 6.10 -62.19 4.51
CA MET A 1 6.37 -60.80 4.13
C MET A 1 6.01 -59.98 5.34
N SER A 2 6.92 -59.18 5.91
CA SER A 2 6.59 -58.28 7.01
C SER A 2 5.75 -57.13 6.48
N ASP A 3 4.68 -56.79 7.19
CA ASP A 3 3.81 -55.68 6.85
C ASP A 3 4.62 -54.39 6.73
N ILE A 4 4.49 -53.65 5.62
CA ILE A 4 5.26 -52.46 5.34
C ILE A 4 4.60 -51.23 6.04
N ILE A 5 3.28 -51.24 6.23
CA ILE A 5 2.52 -50.19 6.88
C ILE A 5 2.57 -50.36 8.39
N GLN A 6 3.07 -49.34 9.10
CA GLN A 6 3.13 -49.33 10.57
C GLN A 6 2.45 -48.07 11.13
N LEU A 7 1.85 -48.20 12.30
CA LEU A 7 1.29 -47.06 13.03
C LEU A 7 2.42 -46.18 13.54
N LEU A 8 2.32 -44.86 13.27
CA LEU A 8 3.30 -43.90 13.75
C LEU A 8 3.16 -43.74 15.29
N PRO A 9 4.26 -43.55 16.01
CA PRO A 9 4.20 -43.11 17.40
C PRO A 9 3.44 -41.78 17.51
N ASP A 10 2.65 -41.60 18.59
CA ASP A 10 1.83 -40.41 18.81
C ASP A 10 2.63 -39.10 18.74
N SER A 11 3.86 -39.11 19.26
CA SER A 11 4.75 -37.93 19.19
C SER A 11 5.08 -37.50 17.75
N VAL A 12 5.31 -38.48 16.85
CA VAL A 12 5.60 -38.23 15.45
C VAL A 12 4.33 -37.78 14.70
N ALA A 13 3.21 -38.46 14.96
CA ALA A 13 1.91 -38.09 14.39
C ALA A 13 1.51 -36.65 14.80
N ASN A 14 1.76 -36.29 16.07
CA ASN A 14 1.52 -34.96 16.60
C ASN A 14 2.40 -33.89 15.93
N GLN A 15 3.70 -34.18 15.70
CA GLN A 15 4.59 -33.24 14.99
C GLN A 15 4.23 -33.05 13.53
N ILE A 16 3.75 -34.10 12.83
CA ILE A 16 3.28 -34.00 11.43
C ILE A 16 2.05 -33.10 11.37
N ALA A 17 1.02 -33.38 12.17
CA ALA A 17 -0.20 -32.60 12.20
C ALA A 17 0.03 -31.17 12.68
N ALA A 18 0.88 -30.96 13.69
CA ALA A 18 1.29 -29.61 14.12
C ALA A 18 1.88 -28.80 12.97
N GLY A 19 2.47 -29.46 11.99
CA GLY A 19 3.04 -28.79 10.82
C GLY A 19 2.06 -28.17 9.86
N GLU A 20 0.84 -28.65 9.85
CA GLU A 20 -0.23 -28.08 9.02
C GLU A 20 -0.86 -26.87 9.70
N VAL A 21 -0.90 -26.85 11.04
CA VAL A 21 -1.54 -25.79 11.84
C VAL A 21 -0.53 -24.69 12.19
N ILE A 22 0.63 -25.06 12.73
CA ILE A 22 1.64 -24.11 13.24
C ILE A 22 2.82 -24.07 12.28
N GLN A 23 2.81 -23.11 11.40
CA GLN A 23 3.88 -22.89 10.40
C GLN A 23 4.89 -21.82 10.85
N ARG A 24 4.48 -20.87 11.68
CA ARG A 24 5.28 -19.72 12.13
C ARG A 24 4.74 -19.12 13.44
N PRO A 25 5.47 -18.19 14.10
CA PRO A 25 5.01 -17.52 15.32
C PRO A 25 3.64 -16.85 15.20
N ALA A 26 3.36 -16.21 14.06
CA ALA A 26 2.07 -15.57 13.78
C ALA A 26 0.88 -16.55 13.87
N SER A 27 1.08 -17.85 13.54
CA SER A 27 0.04 -18.86 13.68
C SER A 27 -0.34 -19.09 15.14
N ILE A 28 0.64 -19.10 16.04
CA ILE A 28 0.42 -19.25 17.49
C ILE A 28 -0.41 -18.08 18.01
N ILE A 29 0.00 -16.85 17.67
CA ILE A 29 -0.68 -15.63 18.12
C ILE A 29 -2.12 -15.62 17.61
N LYS A 30 -2.34 -15.95 16.33
CA LYS A 30 -3.68 -16.06 15.76
C LYS A 30 -4.56 -17.01 16.57
N GLU A 31 -4.12 -18.25 16.78
CA GLU A 31 -4.94 -19.27 17.47
C GLU A 31 -5.18 -18.91 18.95
N LEU A 32 -4.17 -18.37 19.67
CA LEU A 32 -4.32 -18.01 21.09
C LEU A 32 -5.22 -16.77 21.27
N VAL A 33 -5.08 -15.75 20.43
CA VAL A 33 -5.93 -14.56 20.49
C VAL A 33 -7.37 -14.88 20.09
N GLU A 34 -7.58 -15.71 19.05
CA GLU A 34 -8.92 -16.21 18.69
C GLU A 34 -9.55 -17.02 19.85
N ASN A 35 -8.79 -17.82 20.56
CA ASN A 35 -9.26 -18.54 21.75
C ASN A 35 -9.60 -17.60 22.91
N ALA A 36 -8.83 -16.54 23.13
CA ALA A 36 -9.12 -15.52 24.14
C ALA A 36 -10.43 -14.78 23.83
N VAL A 37 -10.67 -14.41 22.55
CA VAL A 37 -11.93 -13.83 22.09
C VAL A 37 -13.09 -14.79 22.34
N ASP A 38 -12.96 -16.06 21.96
CA ASP A 38 -13.99 -17.09 22.17
C ASP A 38 -14.24 -17.36 23.68
N ALA A 39 -13.24 -17.09 24.54
CA ALA A 39 -13.39 -17.14 26.00
C ALA A 39 -14.10 -15.92 26.60
N GLY A 40 -14.48 -14.94 25.78
CA GLY A 40 -15.18 -13.73 26.20
C GLY A 40 -14.26 -12.70 26.86
N ALA A 41 -12.97 -12.68 26.50
CA ALA A 41 -12.05 -11.70 27.01
C ALA A 41 -12.42 -10.27 26.55
N THR A 42 -12.28 -9.31 27.46
CA THR A 42 -12.45 -7.87 27.17
C THR A 42 -11.08 -7.17 27.05
N ARG A 43 -10.01 -7.85 27.44
CA ARG A 43 -8.63 -7.38 27.31
C ARG A 43 -7.71 -8.54 26.97
N ILE A 44 -6.86 -8.32 25.96
CA ILE A 44 -5.89 -9.30 25.48
C ILE A 44 -4.54 -8.60 25.30
N ASP A 45 -3.53 -9.06 26.07
CA ASP A 45 -2.17 -8.53 26.01
C ASP A 45 -1.26 -9.57 25.35
N VAL A 46 -0.54 -9.19 24.29
CA VAL A 46 0.40 -10.04 23.54
C VAL A 46 1.81 -9.50 23.67
N ASN A 47 2.73 -10.33 24.18
CA ASN A 47 4.15 -10.00 24.28
C ASN A 47 4.96 -10.98 23.45
N VAL A 48 5.89 -10.50 22.64
CA VAL A 48 6.77 -11.33 21.81
C VAL A 48 8.24 -10.96 22.01
N VAL A 49 9.09 -11.98 22.07
CA VAL A 49 10.54 -11.83 22.13
C VAL A 49 11.14 -12.46 20.87
N ASP A 50 12.07 -11.75 20.22
CA ASP A 50 12.71 -12.17 18.96
C ASP A 50 11.68 -12.55 17.87
N ALA A 51 10.64 -11.72 17.73
CA ALA A 51 9.53 -11.97 16.81
C ALA A 51 8.85 -13.34 17.02
N GLY A 52 8.73 -13.75 18.28
CA GLY A 52 8.08 -14.98 18.70
C GLY A 52 8.89 -16.26 18.49
N LYS A 53 10.17 -16.16 18.13
CA LYS A 53 11.07 -17.33 18.02
C LYS A 53 11.53 -17.81 19.39
N THR A 54 11.81 -16.87 20.29
CA THR A 54 12.23 -17.15 21.66
C THR A 54 11.02 -17.30 22.56
N GLN A 55 10.08 -16.33 22.53
CA GLN A 55 8.90 -16.38 23.38
C GLN A 55 7.70 -15.69 22.72
N VAL A 56 6.52 -16.29 22.90
CA VAL A 56 5.20 -15.69 22.66
C VAL A 56 4.42 -15.81 23.95
N GLN A 57 3.93 -14.70 24.48
CA GLN A 57 3.04 -14.68 25.64
C GLN A 57 1.71 -14.03 25.25
N VAL A 58 0.59 -14.67 25.59
CA VAL A 58 -0.76 -14.15 25.43
C VAL A 58 -1.46 -14.22 26.77
N ILE A 59 -1.93 -13.06 27.25
CA ILE A 59 -2.65 -12.90 28.52
C ILE A 59 -4.03 -12.40 28.20
N ASP A 60 -5.07 -13.08 28.68
CA ASP A 60 -6.45 -12.69 28.57
C ASP A 60 -7.16 -12.65 29.92
N ASN A 61 -8.22 -11.87 30.02
CA ASN A 61 -9.12 -11.81 31.16
C ASN A 61 -10.46 -12.52 30.89
N GLY A 62 -10.46 -13.53 30.02
CA GLY A 62 -11.64 -14.32 29.71
C GLY A 62 -12.08 -15.21 30.87
N ARG A 63 -12.96 -16.17 30.57
CA ARG A 63 -13.54 -17.07 31.60
C ARG A 63 -12.49 -17.96 32.33
N GLY A 64 -11.30 -18.18 31.75
CA GLY A 64 -10.33 -19.13 32.26
C GLY A 64 -10.75 -20.59 32.08
N MET A 65 -10.01 -21.50 32.73
CA MET A 65 -10.23 -22.96 32.69
C MET A 65 -10.11 -23.56 34.08
N SER A 66 -10.86 -24.63 34.35
CA SER A 66 -10.68 -25.48 35.52
C SER A 66 -9.38 -26.29 35.40
N GLU A 67 -8.91 -26.87 36.49
CA GLU A 67 -7.74 -27.75 36.50
C GLU A 67 -7.85 -28.89 35.49
N THR A 68 -9.03 -29.51 35.38
CA THR A 68 -9.29 -30.61 34.44
C THR A 68 -9.34 -30.10 33.00
N ASP A 69 -10.05 -28.99 32.74
CA ASP A 69 -10.17 -28.40 31.40
C ASP A 69 -8.82 -27.91 30.89
N ALA A 70 -7.98 -27.33 31.75
CA ALA A 70 -6.64 -26.88 31.40
C ALA A 70 -5.78 -28.01 30.84
N ARG A 71 -5.90 -29.22 31.41
CA ARG A 71 -5.21 -30.41 30.92
C ARG A 71 -5.84 -30.93 29.62
N LEU A 72 -7.17 -31.08 29.60
CA LEU A 72 -7.90 -31.58 28.44
C LEU A 72 -7.75 -30.67 27.20
N ALA A 73 -7.56 -29.37 27.38
CA ALA A 73 -7.38 -28.41 26.28
C ALA A 73 -6.16 -28.70 25.39
N PHE A 74 -5.18 -29.46 25.88
CA PHE A 74 -4.00 -29.90 25.12
C PHE A 74 -4.14 -31.31 24.51
N GLU A 75 -5.27 -31.97 24.75
CA GLU A 75 -5.58 -33.23 24.08
C GLU A 75 -6.15 -32.97 22.69
N ARG A 76 -5.88 -33.87 21.74
CA ARG A 76 -6.41 -33.74 20.38
C ARG A 76 -7.90 -33.98 20.37
N HIS A 77 -8.59 -33.19 19.52
CA HIS A 77 -10.04 -33.26 19.35
C HIS A 77 -10.83 -32.89 20.62
N ALA A 78 -10.19 -32.34 21.63
CA ALA A 78 -10.85 -31.76 22.79
C ALA A 78 -11.26 -30.31 22.50
N THR A 79 -12.56 -30.06 22.53
CA THR A 79 -13.14 -28.74 22.27
C THR A 79 -14.40 -28.50 23.07
N SER A 80 -14.58 -27.29 23.56
CA SER A 80 -15.83 -26.84 24.21
C SER A 80 -16.85 -26.26 23.23
N LYS A 81 -16.50 -26.15 21.92
CA LYS A 81 -17.18 -25.30 20.95
C LYS A 81 -18.16 -26.04 20.04
N ILE A 82 -17.92 -27.33 19.80
CA ILE A 82 -18.79 -28.21 19.01
C ILE A 82 -19.03 -29.52 19.76
N ARG A 83 -20.23 -30.08 19.64
CA ARG A 83 -20.62 -31.36 20.28
C ARG A 83 -21.22 -32.35 19.31
N GLN A 84 -21.82 -31.85 18.23
CA GLN A 84 -22.52 -32.65 17.23
C GLN A 84 -22.04 -32.26 15.81
N ALA A 85 -22.22 -33.18 14.86
CA ALA A 85 -21.87 -32.92 13.46
C ALA A 85 -22.65 -31.75 12.84
N SER A 86 -23.88 -31.51 13.30
CA SER A 86 -24.69 -30.35 12.90
C SER A 86 -24.06 -29.01 13.25
N ASP A 87 -23.28 -28.94 14.36
CA ASP A 87 -22.65 -27.70 14.80
C ASP A 87 -21.58 -27.21 13.81
N LEU A 88 -21.07 -28.11 12.95
CA LEU A 88 -20.11 -27.77 11.88
C LEU A 88 -20.72 -26.87 10.80
N PHE A 89 -22.04 -26.90 10.64
CA PHE A 89 -22.75 -26.08 9.65
C PHE A 89 -23.23 -24.73 10.22
N ALA A 90 -23.12 -24.53 11.55
CA ALA A 90 -23.56 -23.32 12.24
C ALA A 90 -22.44 -22.75 13.14
N LEU A 91 -21.21 -22.64 12.60
CA LEU A 91 -20.06 -22.20 13.37
C LEU A 91 -20.08 -20.69 13.68
N ASN A 92 -20.31 -20.38 14.96
CA ASN A 92 -20.28 -19.00 15.48
C ASN A 92 -18.96 -18.67 16.21
N THR A 93 -18.07 -19.64 16.42
CA THR A 93 -16.78 -19.46 17.13
C THR A 93 -15.62 -19.42 16.15
N MET A 94 -14.54 -18.73 16.49
CA MET A 94 -13.34 -18.61 15.65
C MET A 94 -12.59 -19.93 15.52
N GLY A 95 -12.39 -20.65 16.62
CA GLY A 95 -11.82 -22.00 16.66
C GLY A 95 -12.89 -23.06 16.86
N PHE A 96 -12.71 -24.29 16.32
CA PHE A 96 -13.66 -25.39 16.52
C PHE A 96 -13.01 -26.79 16.53
N ARG A 97 -11.80 -26.97 15.93
CA ARG A 97 -11.21 -28.30 15.70
C ARG A 97 -10.61 -28.96 16.94
N GLY A 98 -10.29 -28.20 18.02
CA GLY A 98 -9.62 -28.73 19.20
C GLY A 98 -8.21 -29.27 18.93
N GLU A 99 -7.48 -28.68 17.99
CA GLU A 99 -6.14 -29.16 17.58
C GLU A 99 -5.04 -28.12 17.79
N ALA A 100 -5.38 -26.83 17.97
CA ALA A 100 -4.42 -25.73 18.00
C ALA A 100 -3.46 -25.85 19.20
N LEU A 101 -3.98 -26.00 20.42
CA LEU A 101 -3.16 -26.11 21.64
C LEU A 101 -2.32 -27.38 21.65
N ALA A 102 -2.88 -28.52 21.23
CA ALA A 102 -2.15 -29.77 21.07
C ALA A 102 -1.00 -29.62 20.06
N SER A 103 -1.24 -28.94 18.96
CA SER A 103 -0.24 -28.64 17.91
C SER A 103 0.87 -27.73 18.42
N ILE A 104 0.54 -26.68 19.20
CA ILE A 104 1.53 -25.78 19.81
C ILE A 104 2.40 -26.58 20.79
N ALA A 105 1.79 -27.37 21.69
CA ALA A 105 2.51 -28.16 22.68
C ALA A 105 3.42 -29.25 22.07
N ALA A 106 3.10 -29.73 20.87
CA ALA A 106 3.93 -30.68 20.13
C ALA A 106 5.25 -30.10 19.64
N VAL A 107 5.30 -28.77 19.37
CA VAL A 107 6.45 -28.14 18.70
C VAL A 107 7.12 -27.04 19.54
N ALA A 108 6.63 -26.76 20.73
CA ALA A 108 7.13 -25.73 21.63
C ALA A 108 7.11 -26.19 23.11
N GLN A 109 7.69 -25.37 23.96
CA GLN A 109 7.52 -25.46 25.41
C GLN A 109 6.39 -24.50 25.79
N VAL A 110 5.43 -24.99 26.60
CA VAL A 110 4.22 -24.25 26.95
C VAL A 110 4.09 -24.19 28.46
N GLU A 111 3.89 -22.98 28.99
CA GLU A 111 3.42 -22.75 30.35
C GLU A 111 2.05 -22.09 30.26
N LEU A 112 1.06 -22.64 30.94
CA LEU A 112 -0.28 -22.09 31.08
C LEU A 112 -0.56 -21.80 32.54
N LYS A 113 -0.98 -20.57 32.87
CA LYS A 113 -1.59 -20.23 34.15
C LYS A 113 -3.01 -19.79 33.91
N THR A 114 -4.00 -20.41 34.54
CA THR A 114 -5.40 -20.12 34.31
C THR A 114 -6.21 -20.28 35.60
N ARG A 115 -7.31 -19.50 35.69
CA ARG A 115 -8.22 -19.52 36.82
C ARG A 115 -9.63 -19.14 36.41
N LEU A 116 -10.62 -19.87 36.90
CA LEU A 116 -12.03 -19.50 36.80
C LEU A 116 -12.40 -18.39 37.79
N ALA A 117 -13.44 -17.62 37.48
CA ALA A 117 -13.90 -16.54 38.34
C ALA A 117 -14.43 -17.00 39.70
N ASN A 118 -14.94 -18.25 39.79
CA ASN A 118 -15.50 -18.87 41.01
C ASN A 118 -14.46 -19.63 41.83
N GLU A 119 -13.19 -19.68 41.40
CA GLU A 119 -12.09 -20.35 42.08
C GLU A 119 -11.14 -19.32 42.70
N GLU A 120 -10.62 -19.60 43.90
CA GLU A 120 -9.66 -18.72 44.58
C GLU A 120 -8.23 -18.99 44.12
N ILE A 121 -7.93 -20.23 43.79
CA ILE A 121 -6.61 -20.68 43.35
C ILE A 121 -6.70 -21.20 41.94
N GLY A 122 -5.78 -20.76 41.09
CA GLY A 122 -5.67 -21.22 39.71
C GLY A 122 -4.70 -22.40 39.57
N THR A 123 -4.50 -22.82 38.35
CA THR A 123 -3.61 -23.94 37.96
C THR A 123 -2.51 -23.43 37.04
N ALA A 124 -1.26 -23.82 37.35
CA ALA A 124 -0.12 -23.71 36.44
C ALA A 124 0.16 -25.08 35.82
N LEU A 125 0.25 -25.12 34.50
CA LEU A 125 0.50 -26.32 33.71
C LEU A 125 1.74 -26.13 32.84
N SER A 126 2.66 -27.08 32.85
CA SER A 126 3.86 -27.06 32.01
C SER A 126 3.89 -28.27 31.08
N ILE A 127 4.17 -28.02 29.79
CA ILE A 127 4.19 -29.04 28.73
C ILE A 127 5.42 -28.82 27.85
N SER A 128 6.10 -29.88 27.46
CA SER A 128 7.21 -29.84 26.52
C SER A 128 7.13 -31.00 25.53
N GLY A 129 7.03 -30.71 24.22
CA GLY A 129 6.97 -31.73 23.18
C GLY A 129 5.83 -32.73 23.36
N SER A 130 4.62 -32.29 23.68
CA SER A 130 3.40 -33.07 23.99
C SER A 130 3.46 -33.85 25.30
N GLN A 131 4.46 -33.64 26.16
CA GLN A 131 4.55 -34.30 27.45
C GLN A 131 4.28 -33.31 28.58
N PHE A 132 3.35 -33.63 29.46
CA PHE A 132 3.11 -32.87 30.67
C PHE A 132 4.30 -33.02 31.63
N THR A 133 4.93 -31.89 31.97
CA THR A 133 6.11 -31.85 32.85
C THR A 133 5.78 -31.40 34.27
N GLY A 134 4.67 -30.69 34.46
CA GLY A 134 4.21 -30.24 35.78
C GLY A 134 2.77 -29.74 35.76
N GLN A 135 2.09 -29.88 36.89
CA GLN A 135 0.80 -29.29 37.16
C GLN A 135 0.72 -28.94 38.65
N GLU A 136 0.58 -27.66 38.96
CA GLU A 136 0.64 -27.14 40.30
C GLU A 136 -0.41 -26.06 40.54
N PRO A 137 -0.98 -25.93 41.74
CA PRO A 137 -1.81 -24.79 42.09
C PRO A 137 -0.98 -23.51 42.08
N CYS A 138 -1.54 -22.43 41.55
CA CYS A 138 -0.87 -21.14 41.51
C CYS A 138 -1.84 -19.97 41.78
N ALA A 139 -1.32 -18.89 42.33
CA ALA A 139 -2.05 -17.62 42.42
C ALA A 139 -1.93 -16.87 41.07
N CYS A 140 -3.05 -16.73 40.37
CA CYS A 140 -3.11 -15.98 39.13
C CYS A 140 -4.45 -15.21 38.99
N PRO A 141 -4.51 -14.17 38.16
CA PRO A 141 -5.76 -13.50 37.82
C PRO A 141 -6.76 -14.43 37.14
N VAL A 142 -8.04 -14.02 37.08
CA VAL A 142 -9.07 -14.69 36.27
C VAL A 142 -8.71 -14.56 34.80
N GLY A 143 -8.88 -15.64 34.04
CA GLY A 143 -8.52 -15.69 32.62
C GLY A 143 -7.38 -16.70 32.37
N SER A 144 -6.61 -16.48 31.30
CA SER A 144 -5.52 -17.37 30.96
C SER A 144 -4.26 -16.60 30.58
N ASN A 145 -3.10 -17.13 30.94
CA ASN A 145 -1.79 -16.63 30.54
C ASN A 145 -1.01 -17.79 29.93
N PHE A 146 -0.85 -17.77 28.63
CA PHE A 146 -0.06 -18.72 27.86
C PHE A 146 1.33 -18.14 27.61
N VAL A 147 2.37 -18.88 27.97
CA VAL A 147 3.77 -18.59 27.62
C VAL A 147 4.27 -19.72 26.74
N ILE A 148 4.63 -19.42 25.52
CA ILE A 148 5.14 -20.36 24.52
C ILE A 148 6.59 -20.03 24.26
N GLU A 149 7.48 -20.96 24.54
CA GLU A 149 8.92 -20.78 24.42
C GLU A 149 9.55 -21.76 23.44
N ASN A 150 10.68 -21.34 22.87
CA ASN A 150 11.56 -22.19 22.06
C ASN A 150 10.82 -22.87 20.89
N LEU A 151 10.04 -22.13 20.13
CA LEU A 151 9.31 -22.66 18.97
C LEU A 151 10.20 -23.49 18.06
N PHE A 152 9.75 -24.68 17.69
CA PHE A 152 10.45 -25.69 16.89
C PHE A 152 11.77 -26.19 17.51
N PHE A 153 11.89 -26.20 18.86
CA PHE A 153 13.08 -26.69 19.52
C PHE A 153 13.40 -28.16 19.15
N ASN A 154 12.38 -28.98 18.93
CA ASN A 154 12.45 -30.38 18.56
C ASN A 154 12.38 -30.66 17.05
N ILE A 155 12.30 -29.60 16.19
CA ILE A 155 12.25 -29.71 14.72
C ILE A 155 13.27 -28.73 14.12
N PRO A 156 14.58 -29.01 14.14
CA PRO A 156 15.63 -28.10 13.69
C PRO A 156 15.46 -27.63 12.25
N ALA A 157 14.93 -28.50 11.36
CA ALA A 157 14.68 -28.15 9.98
C ALA A 157 13.70 -26.97 9.87
N ARG A 158 12.55 -27.02 10.58
CA ARG A 158 11.56 -25.92 10.57
C ARG A 158 12.11 -24.64 11.19
N ARG A 159 12.90 -24.74 12.27
CA ARG A 159 13.53 -23.59 12.88
C ARG A 159 14.43 -22.82 11.89
N LYS A 160 15.12 -23.53 10.99
CA LYS A 160 15.95 -22.92 9.93
C LYS A 160 15.13 -22.24 8.85
N PHE A 161 13.87 -22.65 8.63
CA PHE A 161 12.99 -22.01 7.64
C PHE A 161 12.32 -20.72 8.13
N LEU A 162 12.40 -20.39 9.42
CA LEU A 162 11.93 -19.11 9.94
C LEU A 162 12.71 -17.97 9.30
N LYS A 163 11.97 -16.97 8.84
CA LYS A 163 12.54 -15.78 8.20
C LYS A 163 13.24 -14.85 9.21
N SER A 164 13.72 -13.70 8.77
CA SER A 164 14.30 -12.70 9.67
C SER A 164 13.29 -12.23 10.72
N ASN A 165 13.76 -11.69 11.86
CA ASN A 165 12.88 -11.21 12.93
C ASN A 165 11.93 -10.12 12.40
N ALA A 166 12.39 -9.21 11.53
CA ALA A 166 11.53 -8.20 10.93
C ALA A 166 10.38 -8.82 10.10
N THR A 167 10.68 -9.85 9.30
CA THR A 167 9.65 -10.52 8.48
C THR A 167 8.65 -11.28 9.35
N GLU A 168 9.12 -12.03 10.38
CA GLU A 168 8.20 -12.73 11.26
C GLU A 168 7.36 -11.78 12.11
N LEU A 169 7.93 -10.65 12.55
CA LEU A 169 7.18 -9.61 13.27
C LEU A 169 6.09 -8.98 12.38
N ASN A 170 6.37 -8.72 11.10
CA ASN A 170 5.36 -8.25 10.15
C ASN A 170 4.20 -9.25 9.98
N HIS A 171 4.50 -10.55 9.96
CA HIS A 171 3.44 -11.57 9.93
C HIS A 171 2.60 -11.56 11.20
N ILE A 172 3.24 -11.35 12.37
CA ILE A 172 2.56 -11.23 13.67
C ILE A 172 1.64 -10.00 13.66
N ILE A 173 2.16 -8.85 13.28
CA ILE A 173 1.41 -7.60 13.20
C ILE A 173 0.19 -7.79 12.29
N THR A 174 0.37 -8.33 11.09
CA THR A 174 -0.72 -8.57 10.13
C THR A 174 -1.79 -9.52 10.68
N ALA A 175 -1.40 -10.57 11.41
CA ALA A 175 -2.35 -11.49 12.03
C ALA A 175 -3.12 -10.82 13.17
N PHE A 176 -2.43 -10.03 13.99
CA PHE A 176 -3.00 -9.27 15.09
C PHE A 176 -3.97 -8.19 14.62
N GLU A 177 -3.61 -7.40 13.61
CA GLU A 177 -4.45 -6.38 12.99
C GLU A 177 -5.79 -6.96 12.52
N ARG A 178 -5.76 -8.12 11.86
CA ARG A 178 -6.97 -8.79 11.34
C ARG A 178 -7.96 -9.12 12.45
N ILE A 179 -7.49 -9.54 13.62
CA ILE A 179 -8.37 -9.85 14.76
C ILE A 179 -8.81 -8.55 15.44
N ALA A 180 -7.92 -7.60 15.65
CA ALA A 180 -8.21 -6.33 16.29
C ALA A 180 -9.25 -5.48 15.52
N LEU A 181 -9.27 -5.58 14.19
CA LEU A 181 -10.25 -4.91 13.31
C LEU A 181 -11.66 -5.51 13.43
N VAL A 182 -11.78 -6.78 13.78
CA VAL A 182 -13.08 -7.45 13.93
C VAL A 182 -13.72 -7.15 15.28
N TYR A 183 -12.90 -6.99 16.34
CA TYR A 183 -13.36 -6.82 17.71
C TYR A 183 -12.94 -5.47 18.28
N PRO A 184 -13.55 -4.36 17.82
CA PRO A 184 -13.19 -3.03 18.27
C PRO A 184 -13.55 -2.76 19.73
N ASP A 185 -14.45 -3.53 20.32
CA ASP A 185 -14.91 -3.50 21.71
C ASP A 185 -13.94 -4.18 22.70
N ILE A 186 -12.94 -4.91 22.21
CA ILE A 186 -11.90 -5.54 23.04
C ILE A 186 -10.66 -4.64 23.08
N THR A 187 -10.05 -4.50 24.26
CA THR A 187 -8.76 -3.83 24.40
C THR A 187 -7.64 -4.79 24.02
N PHE A 188 -6.78 -4.40 23.08
CA PHE A 188 -5.64 -5.19 22.63
C PHE A 188 -4.33 -4.42 22.85
N THR A 189 -3.30 -5.12 23.37
CA THR A 189 -1.93 -4.62 23.34
C THR A 189 -0.99 -5.61 22.66
N LEU A 190 -0.02 -5.10 21.91
CA LEU A 190 1.07 -5.89 21.33
C LEU A 190 2.39 -5.23 21.67
N ARG A 191 3.28 -5.99 22.33
CA ARG A 191 4.64 -5.55 22.63
C ARG A 191 5.66 -6.50 22.00
N SER A 192 6.73 -5.92 21.46
CA SER A 192 7.87 -6.67 20.89
C SER A 192 9.15 -6.26 21.58
N ASN A 193 9.86 -7.22 22.18
CA ASN A 193 11.09 -6.97 22.95
C ASN A 193 10.93 -5.84 23.99
N GLY A 194 9.76 -5.77 24.66
CA GLY A 194 9.44 -4.73 25.64
C GLY A 194 8.93 -3.42 25.05
N THR A 195 9.08 -3.19 23.76
CA THR A 195 8.56 -1.99 23.09
C THR A 195 7.09 -2.16 22.69
N GLU A 196 6.26 -1.16 22.96
CA GLU A 196 4.85 -1.17 22.60
C GLU A 196 4.68 -0.90 21.09
N VAL A 197 4.13 -1.90 20.37
CA VAL A 197 3.81 -1.80 18.95
C VAL A 197 2.38 -1.29 18.75
N PHE A 198 1.44 -1.85 19.50
CA PHE A 198 0.04 -1.42 19.53
C PHE A 198 -0.48 -1.29 20.96
N ASN A 199 -1.30 -0.27 21.17
CA ASN A 199 -2.14 -0.08 22.33
C ASN A 199 -3.52 0.38 21.85
N LEU A 200 -4.45 -0.56 21.73
CA LEU A 200 -5.74 -0.40 21.09
C LEU A 200 -6.84 -0.51 22.14
N PRO A 201 -7.34 0.60 22.72
CA PRO A 201 -8.43 0.57 23.68
C PRO A 201 -9.73 0.10 23.03
N ALA A 202 -10.73 -0.30 23.83
CA ALA A 202 -12.08 -0.56 23.34
C ALA A 202 -12.72 0.73 22.80
N VAL A 203 -13.10 0.72 21.53
CA VAL A 203 -13.60 1.90 20.79
C VAL A 203 -14.59 1.47 19.71
N VAL A 204 -15.22 2.43 19.02
CA VAL A 204 -16.04 2.15 17.85
C VAL A 204 -15.19 1.76 16.63
N LEU A 205 -15.75 1.01 15.69
CA LEU A 205 -15.05 0.45 14.53
C LEU A 205 -14.22 1.48 13.75
N LYS A 206 -14.80 2.65 13.44
CA LYS A 206 -14.08 3.71 12.71
C LYS A 206 -12.82 4.16 13.45
N GLN A 207 -12.92 4.34 14.77
CA GLN A 207 -11.78 4.74 15.60
C GLN A 207 -10.74 3.61 15.66
N ARG A 208 -11.15 2.33 15.73
CA ARG A 208 -10.24 1.18 15.68
C ARG A 208 -9.40 1.17 14.39
N ILE A 209 -10.02 1.44 13.24
CA ILE A 209 -9.30 1.55 11.96
C ILE A 209 -8.26 2.69 12.02
N VAL A 210 -8.64 3.84 12.61
CA VAL A 210 -7.74 4.98 12.79
C VAL A 210 -6.58 4.65 13.73
N ASP A 211 -6.83 3.96 14.83
CA ASP A 211 -5.81 3.59 15.82
C ASP A 211 -4.77 2.59 15.24
N VAL A 212 -5.21 1.73 14.30
CA VAL A 212 -4.34 0.78 13.61
C VAL A 212 -3.55 1.45 12.47
N PHE A 213 -4.21 2.21 11.58
CA PHE A 213 -3.62 2.71 10.32
C PHE A 213 -3.27 4.19 10.33
N GLY A 214 -3.55 4.90 11.42
CA GLY A 214 -3.22 6.31 11.59
C GLY A 214 -4.37 7.26 11.27
N LYS A 215 -4.22 8.52 11.70
CA LYS A 215 -5.30 9.52 11.66
C LYS A 215 -5.74 9.92 10.24
N ARG A 216 -4.83 9.87 9.27
CA ARG A 216 -5.10 10.27 7.89
C ARG A 216 -6.24 9.46 7.27
N ILE A 217 -6.30 8.16 7.55
CA ILE A 217 -7.32 7.28 6.98
C ILE A 217 -8.75 7.69 7.37
N SER A 218 -8.93 8.39 8.50
CA SER A 218 -10.26 8.85 8.95
C SER A 218 -10.96 9.79 7.96
N GLN A 219 -10.19 10.62 7.27
CA GLN A 219 -10.71 11.60 6.28
C GLN A 219 -10.90 10.97 4.90
N GLU A 220 -10.21 9.87 4.66
CA GLU A 220 -10.22 9.15 3.38
C GLU A 220 -11.36 8.15 3.25
N LEU A 221 -12.07 7.80 4.35
CA LEU A 221 -13.06 6.72 4.38
C LEU A 221 -14.51 7.22 4.29
N LEU A 222 -15.27 6.60 3.41
CA LEU A 222 -16.72 6.70 3.26
C LEU A 222 -17.39 5.49 3.93
N SER A 223 -18.38 5.70 4.77
CA SER A 223 -19.14 4.63 5.41
C SER A 223 -20.32 4.20 4.57
N PHE A 224 -20.64 2.93 4.59
CA PHE A 224 -21.88 2.39 4.06
C PHE A 224 -22.41 1.26 4.94
N ASN A 225 -23.73 1.08 4.91
CA ASN A 225 -24.42 0.02 5.63
C ASN A 225 -25.68 -0.37 4.85
N VAL A 226 -25.74 -1.61 4.38
CA VAL A 226 -26.85 -2.15 3.60
C VAL A 226 -27.29 -3.47 4.21
N GLU A 227 -28.58 -3.57 4.47
CA GLU A 227 -29.21 -4.78 5.00
C GLU A 227 -30.18 -5.35 3.96
N THR A 228 -29.98 -6.61 3.61
CA THR A 228 -30.82 -7.35 2.66
C THR A 228 -31.27 -8.67 3.28
N SER A 229 -32.14 -9.38 2.60
CA SER A 229 -32.56 -10.73 3.02
C SER A 229 -31.47 -11.79 2.88
N ILE A 230 -30.41 -11.53 2.10
CA ILE A 230 -29.31 -12.47 1.82
C ILE A 230 -28.14 -12.21 2.77
N CYS A 231 -27.79 -10.96 2.98
CA CYS A 231 -26.66 -10.57 3.83
C CYS A 231 -26.81 -9.13 4.31
N LYS A 232 -26.15 -8.83 5.43
CA LYS A 232 -25.84 -7.45 5.82
C LYS A 232 -24.40 -7.15 5.43
N VAL A 233 -24.18 -6.01 4.80
CA VAL A 233 -22.87 -5.54 4.39
C VAL A 233 -22.66 -4.15 4.94
N HIS A 234 -21.65 -3.96 5.77
CA HIS A 234 -21.33 -2.66 6.34
C HIS A 234 -19.82 -2.44 6.34
N GLY A 235 -19.42 -1.20 6.48
CA GLY A 235 -17.99 -0.89 6.57
C GLY A 235 -17.61 0.44 5.96
N PHE A 236 -16.40 0.47 5.44
CA PHE A 236 -15.79 1.68 4.92
C PHE A 236 -15.07 1.39 3.61
N VAL A 237 -15.15 2.32 2.67
CA VAL A 237 -14.42 2.32 1.40
C VAL A 237 -13.71 3.66 1.24
N GLY A 238 -12.53 3.66 0.64
CA GLY A 238 -11.74 4.87 0.41
C GLY A 238 -12.38 5.81 -0.61
N LYS A 239 -12.17 7.10 -0.44
CA LYS A 239 -12.47 8.10 -1.46
C LYS A 239 -11.60 7.85 -2.71
N PRO A 240 -12.02 8.25 -3.92
CA PRO A 240 -11.19 8.15 -5.12
C PRO A 240 -9.79 8.77 -4.96
N GLU A 241 -9.70 9.90 -4.25
CA GLU A 241 -8.46 10.63 -3.96
C GLU A 241 -7.48 9.85 -3.08
N SER A 242 -7.95 8.82 -2.37
CA SER A 242 -7.13 7.95 -1.53
C SER A 242 -6.55 6.75 -2.28
N SER A 243 -6.74 6.69 -3.60
CA SER A 243 -6.20 5.62 -4.44
C SER A 243 -4.67 5.59 -4.42
N ARG A 244 -4.10 4.39 -4.49
CA ARG A 244 -2.65 4.15 -4.45
C ARG A 244 -2.28 3.06 -5.43
N LYS A 245 -1.11 3.18 -6.04
CA LYS A 245 -0.55 2.15 -6.93
C LYS A 245 -0.27 0.85 -6.18
N LYS A 246 0.13 0.96 -4.89
CA LYS A 246 0.51 -0.15 -4.03
C LYS A 246 0.18 0.14 -2.58
N GLY A 247 0.06 -0.92 -1.76
CA GLY A 247 -0.09 -0.80 -0.32
C GLY A 247 -1.46 -0.28 0.14
N ALA A 248 -2.50 -0.41 -0.68
CA ALA A 248 -3.86 -0.13 -0.24
C ALA A 248 -4.32 -1.16 0.80
N HIS A 249 -4.84 -0.67 1.93
CA HIS A 249 -5.34 -1.52 3.02
C HIS A 249 -6.68 -2.13 2.64
N GLN A 250 -6.72 -3.41 2.29
CA GLN A 250 -7.89 -4.09 1.75
C GLN A 250 -8.28 -5.28 2.62
N TYR A 251 -9.40 -5.15 3.33
CA TYR A 251 -9.85 -6.14 4.29
C TYR A 251 -11.32 -6.50 4.07
N PHE A 252 -11.58 -7.80 3.92
CA PHE A 252 -12.91 -8.39 4.00
C PHE A 252 -13.03 -9.25 5.24
N PHE A 253 -14.18 -9.13 5.90
CA PHE A 253 -14.52 -9.96 7.04
C PHE A 253 -15.91 -10.55 6.84
N VAL A 254 -16.10 -11.82 7.18
CA VAL A 254 -17.40 -12.49 7.17
C VAL A 254 -17.60 -13.21 8.49
N ASN A 255 -18.71 -12.90 9.18
CA ASN A 255 -19.04 -13.46 10.49
C ASN A 255 -17.81 -13.43 11.45
N GLY A 256 -17.10 -12.32 11.51
CA GLY A 256 -15.92 -12.15 12.34
C GLY A 256 -14.62 -12.76 11.80
N ARG A 257 -14.58 -13.34 10.61
CA ARG A 257 -13.38 -13.97 10.03
C ARG A 257 -12.81 -13.18 8.88
N TYR A 258 -11.51 -12.97 8.86
CA TYR A 258 -10.82 -12.39 7.72
C TYR A 258 -10.89 -13.33 6.50
N MET A 259 -11.23 -12.78 5.35
CA MET A 259 -11.20 -13.52 4.08
C MET A 259 -10.45 -12.77 2.98
N LYS A 260 -9.94 -13.54 2.03
CA LYS A 260 -9.46 -13.05 0.73
C LYS A 260 -10.44 -13.51 -0.35
N HIS A 261 -10.99 -12.57 -1.09
CA HIS A 261 -11.99 -12.87 -2.12
C HIS A 261 -11.72 -12.03 -3.38
N PRO A 262 -10.95 -12.55 -4.36
CA PRO A 262 -10.60 -11.81 -5.57
C PRO A 262 -11.82 -11.34 -6.39
N TYR A 263 -12.90 -12.12 -6.37
CA TYR A 263 -14.13 -11.77 -7.07
C TYR A 263 -14.84 -10.58 -6.41
N PHE A 264 -14.92 -10.54 -5.07
CA PHE A 264 -15.48 -9.38 -4.35
C PHE A 264 -14.57 -8.16 -4.41
N ASN A 265 -13.26 -8.34 -4.52
CA ASN A 265 -12.35 -7.21 -4.78
C ASN A 265 -12.74 -6.50 -6.08
N LYS A 266 -13.08 -7.25 -7.15
CA LYS A 266 -13.58 -6.65 -8.40
C LYS A 266 -14.89 -5.90 -8.21
N ALA A 267 -15.80 -6.40 -7.34
CA ALA A 267 -17.06 -5.72 -7.03
C ALA A 267 -16.82 -4.33 -6.39
N VAL A 268 -15.84 -4.26 -5.48
CA VAL A 268 -15.45 -2.99 -4.84
C VAL A 268 -14.75 -2.05 -5.83
N MET A 269 -13.88 -2.58 -6.68
CA MET A 269 -13.08 -1.75 -7.61
C MET A 269 -13.86 -1.27 -8.83
N GLN A 270 -14.90 -1.99 -9.28
CA GLN A 270 -15.70 -1.65 -10.47
C GLN A 270 -16.30 -0.22 -10.43
N PRO A 271 -16.89 0.26 -9.32
CA PRO A 271 -17.38 1.65 -9.24
C PRO A 271 -16.28 2.71 -9.40
N PHE A 272 -15.02 2.35 -9.17
CA PHE A 272 -13.88 3.26 -9.25
C PHE A 272 -13.18 3.28 -10.61
N GLU A 273 -13.51 2.38 -11.56
CA GLU A 273 -12.80 2.23 -12.85
C GLU A 273 -12.63 3.54 -13.64
N ARG A 274 -13.58 4.49 -13.49
CA ARG A 274 -13.54 5.80 -14.18
C ARG A 274 -13.11 6.95 -13.27
N LEU A 275 -12.92 6.69 -11.97
CA LEU A 275 -12.66 7.71 -10.96
C LEU A 275 -11.21 7.74 -10.51
N ILE A 276 -10.47 6.64 -10.72
CA ILE A 276 -9.08 6.50 -10.31
C ILE A 276 -8.19 6.12 -11.51
N PRO A 277 -6.89 6.42 -11.48
CA PRO A 277 -5.94 5.97 -12.48
C PRO A 277 -5.91 4.45 -12.64
N GLN A 278 -5.68 3.98 -13.86
CA GLN A 278 -5.63 2.55 -14.15
C GLN A 278 -4.52 1.83 -13.36
N GLY A 279 -4.88 0.76 -12.66
CA GLY A 279 -3.95 -0.04 -11.84
C GLY A 279 -3.79 0.45 -10.41
N GLU A 280 -4.45 1.53 -10.01
CA GLU A 280 -4.52 1.97 -8.62
C GLU A 280 -5.64 1.26 -7.86
N GLN A 281 -5.53 1.24 -6.54
CA GLN A 281 -6.44 0.55 -5.63
C GLN A 281 -6.83 1.49 -4.49
N VAL A 282 -8.08 1.38 -4.02
CA VAL A 282 -8.58 2.11 -2.86
C VAL A 282 -8.52 1.23 -1.61
N PRO A 283 -8.33 1.82 -0.42
CA PRO A 283 -8.47 1.10 0.84
C PRO A 283 -9.94 0.76 1.11
N TYR A 284 -10.20 -0.40 1.72
CA TYR A 284 -11.53 -0.75 2.18
C TYR A 284 -11.49 -1.70 3.39
N PHE A 285 -12.52 -1.61 4.24
CA PHE A 285 -12.77 -2.43 5.42
C PHE A 285 -14.24 -2.83 5.41
N ILE A 286 -14.53 -4.03 4.90
CA ILE A 286 -15.89 -4.47 4.58
C ILE A 286 -16.24 -5.70 5.39
N TYR A 287 -17.36 -5.65 6.08
CA TYR A 287 -17.85 -6.67 6.99
C TYR A 287 -19.17 -7.24 6.46
N PHE A 288 -19.22 -8.56 6.34
CA PHE A 288 -20.39 -9.32 5.93
C PHE A 288 -20.94 -10.08 7.14
N GLU A 289 -22.23 -9.92 7.38
CA GLU A 289 -23.01 -10.79 8.26
C GLU A 289 -23.92 -11.63 7.37
N VAL A 290 -23.67 -12.93 7.35
CA VAL A 290 -24.37 -13.91 6.51
C VAL A 290 -24.81 -15.07 7.39
N ASN A 291 -25.94 -15.69 7.05
CA ASN A 291 -26.34 -16.90 7.77
C ASN A 291 -25.23 -17.96 7.64
N PRO A 292 -24.75 -18.56 8.75
CA PRO A 292 -23.68 -19.55 8.71
C PRO A 292 -23.95 -20.75 7.77
N GLU A 293 -25.20 -21.09 7.53
CA GLU A 293 -25.61 -22.16 6.62
C GLU A 293 -25.37 -21.83 5.14
N ASP A 294 -25.30 -20.53 4.79
CA ASP A 294 -25.13 -20.05 3.41
C ASP A 294 -23.64 -19.89 3.02
N ILE A 295 -22.72 -20.25 3.93
CA ILE A 295 -21.27 -20.14 3.70
C ILE A 295 -20.53 -21.42 4.08
N ASP A 296 -19.54 -21.80 3.25
CA ASP A 296 -18.57 -22.85 3.60
C ASP A 296 -17.20 -22.24 3.94
N VAL A 297 -16.80 -22.37 5.22
CA VAL A 297 -15.55 -21.86 5.79
C VAL A 297 -14.46 -22.93 5.78
N ASN A 298 -14.82 -24.22 5.62
CA ASN A 298 -13.89 -25.35 5.80
C ASN A 298 -13.19 -25.77 4.50
N ILE A 299 -12.90 -24.85 3.60
CA ILE A 299 -12.30 -25.15 2.29
C ILE A 299 -10.77 -25.28 2.39
N HIS A 300 -10.12 -24.43 3.20
CA HIS A 300 -8.67 -24.38 3.32
C HIS A 300 -8.23 -24.42 4.79
N PRO A 301 -7.09 -25.04 5.14
CA PRO A 301 -6.58 -25.09 6.52
C PRO A 301 -6.45 -23.71 7.18
N THR A 302 -6.08 -22.68 6.41
CA THR A 302 -5.95 -21.29 6.90
C THR A 302 -7.29 -20.58 7.09
N LYS A 303 -8.40 -21.16 6.62
CA LYS A 303 -9.77 -20.60 6.70
C LYS A 303 -9.90 -19.17 6.11
N THR A 304 -9.05 -18.81 5.16
CA THR A 304 -9.04 -17.48 4.52
C THR A 304 -9.83 -17.43 3.22
N GLU A 305 -10.19 -18.59 2.67
CA GLU A 305 -11.04 -18.74 1.49
C GLU A 305 -12.40 -19.25 1.95
N ILE A 306 -13.45 -18.55 1.60
CA ILE A 306 -14.83 -18.83 2.01
C ILE A 306 -15.68 -18.86 0.74
N LYS A 307 -16.53 -19.87 0.60
CA LYS A 307 -17.51 -19.94 -0.48
C LYS A 307 -18.88 -19.49 0.05
N PHE A 308 -19.55 -18.71 -0.76
CA PHE A 308 -20.92 -18.27 -0.52
C PHE A 308 -21.87 -19.06 -1.41
N GLU A 309 -23.01 -19.47 -0.92
CA GLU A 309 -24.02 -20.15 -1.72
C GLU A 309 -24.51 -19.21 -2.84
N ASN A 310 -24.78 -17.94 -2.51
CA ASN A 310 -25.30 -16.92 -3.42
C ASN A 310 -24.24 -15.87 -3.79
N GLU A 311 -23.04 -16.29 -4.20
CA GLU A 311 -21.89 -15.42 -4.45
C GLU A 311 -22.19 -14.26 -5.42
N GLN A 312 -22.96 -14.52 -6.49
CA GLN A 312 -23.30 -13.51 -7.47
C GLN A 312 -24.23 -12.42 -6.91
N ALA A 313 -25.22 -12.80 -6.07
CA ALA A 313 -26.11 -11.85 -5.44
C ALA A 313 -25.35 -10.97 -4.42
N VAL A 314 -24.48 -11.56 -3.60
CA VAL A 314 -23.61 -10.82 -2.68
C VAL A 314 -22.71 -9.85 -3.44
N TRP A 315 -22.16 -10.27 -4.59
CA TRP A 315 -21.35 -9.40 -5.46
C TRP A 315 -22.12 -8.17 -5.94
N GLN A 316 -23.39 -8.37 -6.39
CA GLN A 316 -24.23 -7.26 -6.87
C GLN A 316 -24.60 -6.30 -5.73
N ILE A 317 -24.94 -6.82 -4.55
CA ILE A 317 -25.23 -6.03 -3.36
C ILE A 317 -24.00 -5.18 -3.00
N LEU A 318 -22.83 -5.80 -2.92
CA LEU A 318 -21.57 -5.12 -2.60
C LEU A 318 -21.24 -4.01 -3.60
N SER A 319 -21.32 -4.31 -4.91
CA SER A 319 -21.02 -3.34 -5.97
C SER A 319 -22.00 -2.16 -5.95
N ALA A 320 -23.30 -2.41 -5.72
CA ALA A 320 -24.31 -1.37 -5.58
C ALA A 320 -24.07 -0.48 -4.36
N SER A 321 -23.76 -1.09 -3.19
CA SER A 321 -23.48 -0.38 -1.94
C SER A 321 -22.28 0.54 -2.04
N VAL A 322 -21.19 0.04 -2.65
CA VAL A 322 -19.98 0.85 -2.87
C VAL A 322 -20.26 1.97 -3.87
N ARG A 323 -21.01 1.71 -4.95
CA ARG A 323 -21.39 2.73 -5.93
C ARG A 323 -22.21 3.84 -5.31
N GLU A 324 -23.15 3.50 -4.44
CA GLU A 324 -23.96 4.47 -3.71
C GLU A 324 -23.10 5.32 -2.78
N ALA A 325 -22.23 4.71 -1.97
CA ALA A 325 -21.32 5.42 -1.07
C ALA A 325 -20.42 6.40 -1.80
N VAL A 326 -19.87 6.00 -2.96
CA VAL A 326 -19.02 6.85 -3.80
C VAL A 326 -19.86 7.91 -4.53
N GLY A 327 -21.08 7.59 -4.97
CA GLY A 327 -21.98 8.52 -5.64
C GLY A 327 -22.41 9.67 -4.72
N LEU A 328 -22.80 9.37 -3.48
CA LEU A 328 -23.15 10.38 -2.47
C LEU A 328 -21.98 11.36 -2.17
N PHE A 329 -20.73 10.90 -2.31
CA PHE A 329 -19.56 11.74 -2.13
C PHE A 329 -19.25 12.59 -3.38
N ASN A 330 -19.50 12.05 -4.58
CA ASN A 330 -19.28 12.71 -5.85
C ASN A 330 -20.50 13.57 -6.30
N ASP A 331 -21.56 13.68 -5.50
CA ASP A 331 -22.57 14.67 -5.76
C ASP A 331 -21.88 16.03 -5.82
N VAL A 332 -21.70 16.48 -7.07
CA VAL A 332 -21.14 17.76 -7.44
C VAL A 332 -21.76 18.78 -6.52
N PRO A 333 -21.00 19.63 -5.81
CA PRO A 333 -21.61 20.75 -5.14
C PRO A 333 -22.46 21.43 -6.22
N THR A 334 -23.78 21.43 -6.03
CA THR A 334 -24.67 22.27 -6.81
C THR A 334 -23.99 23.62 -6.82
N ILE A 335 -23.49 24.02 -7.99
CA ILE A 335 -22.99 25.38 -8.17
C ILE A 335 -24.23 26.19 -7.87
N ASP A 336 -24.34 26.67 -6.65
CA ASP A 336 -25.34 27.65 -6.24
C ASP A 336 -24.94 28.89 -7.02
N PHE A 337 -25.54 29.02 -8.21
CA PHE A 337 -25.47 30.26 -8.94
C PHE A 337 -26.20 31.24 -8.04
N ASP A 338 -25.41 32.07 -7.37
CA ASP A 338 -25.89 33.20 -6.62
C ASP A 338 -26.93 33.93 -7.47
N THR A 339 -28.20 33.72 -7.17
CA THR A 339 -29.30 34.32 -7.92
C THR A 339 -29.63 35.73 -7.43
N GLU A 340 -28.88 36.22 -6.41
CA GLU A 340 -28.95 37.62 -5.99
C GLU A 340 -28.41 38.51 -7.10
N GLY A 341 -29.30 39.14 -7.83
CA GLY A 341 -28.97 40.07 -8.91
C GLY A 341 -29.39 39.63 -10.32
N ARG A 342 -30.03 38.47 -10.46
CA ARG A 342 -30.68 38.18 -11.75
C ARG A 342 -31.94 39.02 -11.92
N PRO A 343 -32.08 39.75 -13.03
CA PRO A 343 -33.35 40.40 -13.34
C PRO A 343 -34.46 39.33 -13.43
N ASP A 344 -35.61 39.61 -12.79
CA ASP A 344 -36.77 38.73 -12.85
C ASP A 344 -37.05 38.33 -14.29
N ILE A 345 -37.03 37.03 -14.56
CA ILE A 345 -37.45 36.51 -15.87
C ILE A 345 -38.97 36.74 -15.91
N PRO A 346 -39.49 37.62 -16.79
CA PRO A 346 -40.91 37.86 -16.84
C PRO A 346 -41.65 36.57 -17.19
N VAL A 347 -42.63 36.22 -16.36
CA VAL A 347 -43.48 35.06 -16.60
C VAL A 347 -44.14 35.22 -17.98
N PHE A 348 -43.93 34.22 -18.83
CA PHE A 348 -44.54 34.21 -20.17
C PHE A 348 -46.08 34.28 -20.05
N ASN A 349 -46.61 35.40 -20.51
CA ASN A 349 -48.06 35.60 -20.54
C ASN A 349 -48.54 35.27 -21.98
N PRO A 350 -49.29 34.15 -22.19
CA PRO A 350 -49.68 33.71 -23.52
C PRO A 350 -50.61 34.70 -24.28
N ASN A 351 -51.10 35.74 -23.57
CA ASN A 351 -52.02 36.73 -24.15
C ASN A 351 -51.32 38.06 -24.58
N GLU A 352 -50.02 38.21 -24.37
CA GLU A 352 -49.27 39.39 -24.86
C GLU A 352 -48.31 38.96 -25.99
N SER A 353 -48.56 39.54 -27.19
CA SER A 353 -47.62 39.36 -28.30
C SER A 353 -46.33 40.16 -28.03
N ALA A 354 -45.22 39.45 -27.93
CA ALA A 354 -43.88 40.06 -27.73
C ALA A 354 -43.58 41.04 -28.88
N PRO A 355 -43.13 42.29 -28.60
CA PRO A 355 -42.74 43.20 -29.66
C PRO A 355 -41.53 42.62 -30.39
N ALA A 356 -41.54 42.69 -31.73
CA ALA A 356 -40.46 42.21 -32.57
C ALA A 356 -39.11 42.87 -32.17
N PRO A 357 -38.01 42.13 -32.05
CA PRO A 357 -36.73 42.69 -31.67
C PRO A 357 -36.27 43.73 -32.70
N LYS A 358 -36.04 44.96 -32.25
CA LYS A 358 -35.46 46.02 -33.08
C LYS A 358 -33.97 45.76 -33.21
N VAL A 359 -33.54 45.27 -34.35
CA VAL A 359 -32.12 45.13 -34.66
C VAL A 359 -31.60 46.53 -35.05
N ASN A 360 -30.78 47.13 -34.19
CA ASN A 360 -30.01 48.32 -34.54
C ASN A 360 -28.83 47.88 -35.39
N TYR A 361 -28.98 47.97 -36.70
CA TYR A 361 -27.91 47.72 -37.63
C TYR A 361 -27.04 48.99 -37.74
N ASN A 362 -25.76 48.88 -37.44
CA ASN A 362 -24.78 49.93 -37.70
C ASN A 362 -24.14 49.68 -39.08
N PRO A 363 -24.48 50.45 -40.10
CA PRO A 363 -23.99 50.25 -41.49
C PRO A 363 -22.49 50.52 -41.66
N HIS A 364 -21.82 51.07 -40.65
CA HIS A 364 -20.38 51.35 -40.62
C HIS A 364 -19.57 50.46 -39.74
N TYR A 365 -20.15 49.34 -39.18
CA TYR A 365 -19.39 48.39 -38.39
C TYR A 365 -18.53 47.52 -39.32
N ASN A 366 -17.21 47.71 -39.22
CA ASN A 366 -16.22 46.85 -39.86
C ASN A 366 -15.48 46.05 -38.77
N PRO A 367 -15.62 44.74 -38.69
CA PRO A 367 -14.97 43.93 -37.65
C PRO A 367 -13.45 43.83 -37.84
N PHE A 368 -12.89 44.37 -38.90
CA PHE A 368 -11.46 44.35 -39.22
C PHE A 368 -10.77 45.71 -39.10
N ASP A 369 -11.49 46.77 -38.68
CA ASP A 369 -10.86 48.04 -38.37
C ASP A 369 -10.36 48.05 -36.93
N ASP A 370 -9.08 48.43 -36.76
CA ASP A 370 -8.45 48.60 -35.45
C ASP A 370 -9.20 49.63 -34.61
N THR A 371 -9.93 49.18 -33.61
CA THR A 371 -10.59 50.05 -32.63
C THR A 371 -9.54 50.67 -31.72
N PRO A 372 -9.51 51.99 -31.54
CA PRO A 372 -8.60 52.62 -30.60
C PRO A 372 -8.91 52.14 -29.17
N GLN A 373 -7.86 51.67 -28.50
CA GLN A 373 -7.92 51.20 -27.13
C GLN A 373 -8.66 52.19 -26.23
N SER A 374 -9.64 51.73 -25.49
CA SER A 374 -10.42 52.55 -24.58
C SER A 374 -9.50 53.14 -23.50
N ALA A 375 -9.80 54.39 -23.08
CA ALA A 375 -9.03 55.16 -22.10
C ALA A 375 -8.85 54.50 -20.71
N LEU A 376 -9.48 53.33 -20.47
CA LEU A 376 -9.32 52.49 -19.28
C LEU A 376 -8.11 51.55 -19.34
N GLN A 377 -7.66 51.17 -20.58
CA GLN A 377 -6.44 50.36 -20.72
C GLN A 377 -5.17 51.21 -20.65
N ALA A 378 -5.21 52.48 -21.01
CA ALA A 378 -4.08 53.40 -20.91
C ALA A 378 -3.71 53.78 -19.47
N LYS A 379 -4.66 53.64 -18.49
CA LYS A 379 -4.38 53.90 -17.06
C LYS A 379 -3.74 52.70 -16.34
N ASN A 380 -3.82 51.50 -16.88
CA ASN A 380 -3.20 50.32 -16.28
C ASN A 380 -1.75 50.07 -16.73
N SER A 381 -1.36 50.51 -17.95
CA SER A 381 0.02 50.35 -18.44
C SER A 381 1.02 51.30 -17.73
N SER A 382 0.60 52.50 -17.32
CA SER A 382 1.48 53.45 -16.64
C SER A 382 1.83 53.09 -15.17
N ARG A 383 1.15 52.10 -14.60
CA ARG A 383 1.45 51.63 -13.23
C ARG A 383 2.42 50.46 -13.19
N TRP A 384 2.69 49.79 -14.31
CA TRP A 384 3.65 48.69 -14.37
C TRP A 384 5.09 49.18 -14.45
N ASP A 385 5.33 50.35 -15.08
CA ASP A 385 6.67 50.95 -15.17
C ASP A 385 7.16 51.49 -13.82
N ASP A 386 6.27 51.91 -12.92
CA ASP A 386 6.61 52.36 -11.58
C ASP A 386 7.02 51.21 -10.63
N LEU A 387 6.66 49.96 -10.97
CA LEU A 387 7.02 48.78 -10.14
C LEU A 387 8.47 48.31 -10.37
N TYR A 388 9.08 48.72 -11.49
CA TYR A 388 10.46 48.32 -11.84
C TYR A 388 11.50 49.46 -11.68
N ALA A 389 11.08 50.63 -11.26
CA ALA A 389 11.97 51.79 -11.08
C ALA A 389 12.97 51.66 -9.89
N GLY A 390 12.96 50.56 -9.15
CA GLY A 390 13.83 50.30 -8.00
C GLY A 390 14.95 49.25 -8.19
N LEU A 391 15.04 48.62 -9.38
CA LEU A 391 16.07 47.64 -9.65
C LEU A 391 17.18 48.24 -10.51
N GLN A 392 18.19 48.79 -9.85
CA GLN A 392 19.43 49.23 -10.52
C GLN A 392 20.19 48.00 -11.01
N THR A 393 20.40 47.94 -12.31
CA THR A 393 21.24 46.98 -13.02
C THR A 393 22.70 47.27 -12.68
N GLU A 394 23.37 46.36 -12.00
CA GLU A 394 24.83 46.36 -11.94
C GLU A 394 25.41 45.94 -13.29
N GLU A 395 26.31 46.78 -13.80
CA GLU A 395 27.02 46.58 -15.04
C GLU A 395 27.84 45.29 -15.05
N LYS A 396 27.61 44.46 -16.08
CA LYS A 396 28.53 43.33 -16.39
C LYS A 396 29.77 43.84 -17.06
N PRO A 397 30.96 43.39 -16.63
CA PRO A 397 32.18 43.73 -17.38
C PRO A 397 32.23 42.96 -18.70
N ASP A 398 32.51 43.73 -19.74
CA ASP A 398 32.75 43.33 -21.11
C ASP A 398 34.02 42.45 -21.21
N LEU A 399 33.90 41.22 -21.65
CA LEU A 399 35.01 40.33 -21.99
C LEU A 399 34.83 39.86 -23.43
N SER A 400 35.06 40.80 -24.34
CA SER A 400 35.32 40.51 -25.76
C SER A 400 36.77 40.12 -25.95
N LEU A 401 37.02 38.82 -26.10
CA LEU A 401 38.33 38.28 -26.49
C LEU A 401 38.16 37.20 -27.56
N PHE A 402 37.88 37.65 -28.79
CA PHE A 402 38.27 36.91 -30.01
C PHE A 402 38.35 37.90 -31.19
N PRO A 403 39.46 37.91 -31.97
CA PRO A 403 39.61 38.80 -33.14
C PRO A 403 38.87 38.24 -34.36
N GLU A 404 38.15 39.14 -35.03
CA GLU A 404 37.62 38.93 -36.38
C GLU A 404 38.77 38.77 -37.38
N THR A 405 38.65 37.77 -38.25
CA THR A 405 39.43 37.73 -39.49
C THR A 405 38.53 37.34 -40.65
N GLU A 406 38.64 38.11 -41.70
CA GLU A 406 37.83 38.30 -42.88
C GLU A 406 37.62 37.09 -43.80
N THR A 407 36.49 37.10 -44.50
CA THR A 407 36.14 36.36 -45.74
C THR A 407 36.95 36.84 -46.96
N PRO A 408 36.86 36.31 -48.22
CA PRO A 408 36.02 35.22 -48.75
C PRO A 408 36.73 34.30 -49.78
N SER A 409 36.16 33.20 -50.21
CA SER A 409 36.21 32.73 -51.61
C SER A 409 35.25 31.55 -51.88
N GLU A 410 34.61 31.62 -53.00
CA GLU A 410 33.55 30.80 -53.61
C GLU A 410 34.03 29.40 -54.12
N PRO A 411 33.20 28.61 -54.80
CA PRO A 411 32.86 27.26 -54.36
C PRO A 411 33.51 26.18 -55.27
N THR A 412 33.77 25.03 -54.73
CA THR A 412 33.93 23.80 -55.54
C THR A 412 33.13 22.65 -54.93
N ALA A 413 32.17 22.21 -55.71
CA ALA A 413 31.36 21.06 -55.46
C ALA A 413 32.18 19.77 -55.46
N SER A 414 32.17 19.06 -54.32
CA SER A 414 32.33 17.61 -54.28
C SER A 414 31.69 17.10 -53.04
N GLY A 415 30.56 16.37 -53.22
CA GLY A 415 29.76 15.85 -52.13
C GLY A 415 30.52 14.83 -51.30
N ILE A 416 30.87 15.27 -50.11
CA ILE A 416 31.10 14.41 -48.96
C ILE A 416 29.99 14.85 -47.99
N ILE A 417 29.07 13.96 -47.77
CA ILE A 417 28.11 14.12 -46.67
C ILE A 417 28.92 14.16 -45.40
N GLU A 418 29.21 15.37 -44.90
CA GLU A 418 29.71 15.55 -43.54
C GLU A 418 28.71 14.89 -42.62
N ASP A 419 29.21 14.01 -41.74
CA ASP A 419 28.48 13.40 -40.66
C ASP A 419 27.88 14.53 -39.76
N LYS A 420 26.76 15.10 -40.17
CA LYS A 420 25.94 15.94 -39.29
C LYS A 420 25.46 15.01 -38.17
N SER A 421 25.80 15.38 -36.96
CA SER A 421 25.18 14.84 -35.72
C SER A 421 23.74 14.42 -35.97
N PRO A 422 23.33 13.18 -35.68
CA PRO A 422 22.00 12.69 -36.04
C PRO A 422 20.93 13.60 -35.45
N ALA A 423 20.12 14.23 -36.31
CA ALA A 423 18.99 15.03 -35.87
C ALA A 423 17.99 14.11 -35.17
N HIS A 424 17.75 14.37 -33.89
CA HIS A 424 16.75 13.66 -33.13
C HIS A 424 15.37 14.25 -33.41
N TYR A 425 14.36 13.38 -33.53
CA TYR A 425 12.97 13.79 -33.71
C TYR A 425 12.10 13.18 -32.61
N GLN A 426 11.31 14.01 -31.91
CA GLN A 426 10.36 13.54 -30.91
C GLN A 426 8.98 13.31 -31.50
N TYR A 427 8.41 12.14 -31.29
CA TYR A 427 7.06 11.79 -31.71
C TYR A 427 6.10 11.72 -30.51
N LYS A 428 5.05 12.58 -30.55
CA LYS A 428 3.96 12.67 -29.53
C LYS A 428 4.46 12.81 -28.08
N GLY A 429 5.61 13.46 -27.82
CA GLY A 429 6.14 13.60 -26.47
C GLY A 429 6.44 12.26 -25.80
N ARG A 430 6.66 11.20 -26.57
CA ARG A 430 6.83 9.84 -26.04
C ARG A 430 8.04 9.12 -26.59
N TYR A 431 8.29 9.24 -27.87
CA TYR A 431 9.36 8.52 -28.53
C TYR A 431 10.38 9.50 -29.13
N VAL A 432 11.66 9.21 -28.89
CA VAL A 432 12.77 9.87 -29.56
C VAL A 432 13.21 8.98 -30.70
N MET A 433 13.22 9.51 -31.93
CA MET A 433 13.62 8.82 -33.14
C MET A 433 14.92 9.40 -33.65
N THR A 434 15.85 8.56 -34.05
CA THR A 434 17.14 8.96 -34.63
C THR A 434 17.56 7.99 -35.72
N ALA A 435 18.18 8.54 -36.78
CA ALA A 435 18.77 7.74 -37.84
C ALA A 435 20.05 7.08 -37.35
N VAL A 436 20.19 5.80 -37.60
CA VAL A 436 21.40 5.02 -37.34
C VAL A 436 21.82 4.28 -38.60
N LYS A 437 23.07 3.82 -38.69
CA LYS A 437 23.58 3.13 -39.88
C LYS A 437 22.76 1.87 -40.26
N SER A 438 22.09 1.26 -39.28
CA SER A 438 21.26 0.06 -39.47
C SER A 438 19.78 0.34 -39.73
N GLY A 439 19.34 1.62 -39.73
CA GLY A 439 17.94 1.97 -39.94
C GLY A 439 17.45 3.13 -39.06
N LEU A 440 16.20 3.06 -38.61
CA LEU A 440 15.58 4.04 -37.72
C LEU A 440 15.52 3.49 -36.29
N MET A 441 16.22 4.13 -35.35
CA MET A 441 16.13 3.81 -33.93
C MET A 441 15.00 4.62 -33.30
N VAL A 442 14.12 3.92 -32.56
CA VAL A 442 12.98 4.49 -31.80
C VAL A 442 13.19 4.17 -30.32
N ILE A 443 13.27 5.19 -29.49
CA ILE A 443 13.52 5.11 -28.05
C ILE A 443 12.29 5.62 -27.30
N ASP A 444 11.80 4.85 -26.31
CA ASP A 444 10.77 5.34 -25.37
C ASP A 444 11.45 6.24 -24.34
N GLN A 445 11.18 7.55 -24.37
CA GLN A 445 11.85 8.56 -23.53
C GLN A 445 11.67 8.33 -22.04
N HIS A 446 10.47 7.92 -21.61
CA HIS A 446 10.17 7.66 -20.21
C HIS A 446 10.98 6.45 -19.70
N ARG A 447 10.99 5.35 -20.47
CA ARG A 447 11.72 4.13 -20.11
C ARG A 447 13.24 4.33 -20.15
N ALA A 448 13.73 5.12 -21.11
CA ALA A 448 15.13 5.52 -21.19
C ALA A 448 15.55 6.30 -19.94
N HIS A 449 14.74 7.27 -19.54
CA HIS A 449 15.03 8.07 -18.34
C HIS A 449 14.96 7.25 -17.06
N ILE A 450 13.99 6.31 -16.93
CA ILE A 450 14.00 5.35 -15.80
C ILE A 450 15.33 4.59 -15.72
N ARG A 451 15.87 4.12 -16.85
CA ARG A 451 17.12 3.37 -16.85
C ARG A 451 18.29 4.24 -16.42
N ILE A 452 18.38 5.45 -16.93
CA ILE A 452 19.44 6.42 -16.60
C ILE A 452 19.42 6.75 -15.11
N LEU A 453 18.26 7.13 -14.59
CA LEU A 453 18.08 7.49 -13.18
C LEU A 453 18.33 6.30 -12.26
N PHE A 454 17.90 5.10 -12.63
CA PHE A 454 18.16 3.89 -11.86
C PHE A 454 19.65 3.65 -11.66
N GLU A 455 20.45 3.74 -12.73
CA GLU A 455 21.91 3.57 -12.63
C GLU A 455 22.58 4.68 -11.80
N GLN A 456 22.05 5.89 -11.89
CA GLN A 456 22.51 7.02 -11.09
C GLN A 456 22.22 6.80 -9.60
N TYR A 457 20.97 6.49 -9.24
CA TYR A 457 20.57 6.29 -7.85
C TYR A 457 21.21 5.05 -7.23
N LEU A 458 21.37 3.98 -8.00
CA LEU A 458 22.07 2.78 -7.53
C LEU A 458 23.53 3.07 -7.14
N ARG A 459 24.22 3.89 -7.94
CA ARG A 459 25.57 4.36 -7.61
C ARG A 459 25.59 5.26 -6.39
N GLN A 460 24.61 6.16 -6.24
CA GLN A 460 24.50 7.04 -5.06
C GLN A 460 24.30 6.27 -3.78
N VAL A 461 23.41 5.26 -3.79
CA VAL A 461 23.19 4.38 -2.63
C VAL A 461 24.48 3.62 -2.27
N ALA A 462 25.14 3.03 -3.28
CA ALA A 462 26.36 2.27 -3.06
C ALA A 462 27.50 3.14 -2.47
N GLN A 463 27.62 4.39 -2.92
CA GLN A 463 28.66 5.34 -2.48
C GLN A 463 28.22 6.21 -1.29
N ARG A 464 26.95 6.16 -0.87
CA ARG A 464 26.34 7.05 0.13
C ARG A 464 26.58 8.54 -0.18
N SER A 465 26.48 8.92 -1.45
CA SER A 465 26.84 10.24 -1.97
C SER A 465 25.63 11.03 -2.49
N GLY A 466 24.42 10.70 -2.04
CA GLY A 466 23.19 11.42 -2.41
C GLY A 466 23.29 12.90 -2.04
N THR A 467 23.09 13.78 -3.02
CA THR A 467 22.96 15.23 -2.76
C THR A 467 21.55 15.52 -2.29
N SER A 468 21.42 16.20 -1.15
CA SER A 468 20.14 16.56 -0.55
C SER A 468 19.79 18.02 -0.78
N GLN A 469 18.51 18.31 -0.99
CA GLN A 469 17.93 19.63 -1.03
C GLN A 469 16.97 19.79 0.17
N LYS A 470 17.19 20.81 0.99
CA LYS A 470 16.34 21.09 2.15
C LYS A 470 14.95 21.50 1.72
N VAL A 471 13.95 20.95 2.38
CA VAL A 471 12.54 21.32 2.18
C VAL A 471 12.22 22.53 3.05
N MET A 472 11.67 23.58 2.45
CA MET A 472 11.39 24.84 3.15
C MET A 472 10.32 24.68 4.25
N PHE A 473 9.34 23.79 4.00
CA PHE A 473 8.30 23.41 4.95
C PHE A 473 8.32 21.88 5.11
N PRO A 474 8.95 21.36 6.18
CA PRO A 474 8.99 19.93 6.42
C PRO A 474 7.58 19.33 6.52
N GLU A 475 7.31 18.34 5.71
CA GLU A 475 6.06 17.58 5.75
C GLU A 475 6.23 16.36 6.64
N VAL A 476 5.14 15.95 7.32
CA VAL A 476 5.15 14.81 8.23
C VAL A 476 4.56 13.59 7.53
N VAL A 477 5.35 12.51 7.41
CA VAL A 477 4.88 11.21 7.00
C VAL A 477 4.53 10.36 8.22
N GLN A 478 3.32 9.81 8.25
CA GLN A 478 2.88 8.87 9.27
C GLN A 478 2.90 7.45 8.67
N PHE A 479 3.59 6.54 9.33
CA PHE A 479 3.66 5.13 8.93
C PHE A 479 2.73 4.26 9.77
N THR A 480 2.26 3.16 9.19
CA THR A 480 1.67 2.04 9.93
C THR A 480 2.75 1.31 10.72
N ALA A 481 2.36 0.44 11.66
CA ALA A 481 3.34 -0.31 12.45
C ALA A 481 4.27 -1.20 11.59
N THR A 482 3.75 -1.75 10.49
CA THR A 482 4.53 -2.55 9.55
C THR A 482 5.45 -1.70 8.67
N GLU A 483 4.97 -0.55 8.20
CA GLU A 483 5.77 0.40 7.42
C GLU A 483 6.90 1.00 8.25
N ASP A 484 6.63 1.36 9.53
CA ASP A 484 7.62 1.94 10.44
C ASP A 484 8.81 1.01 10.68
N LEU A 485 8.55 -0.28 10.92
CA LEU A 485 9.61 -1.27 11.06
C LEU A 485 10.49 -1.39 9.82
N MET A 486 9.91 -1.25 8.63
CA MET A 486 10.66 -1.26 7.38
C MET A 486 11.40 0.06 7.18
N ALA A 487 10.74 1.21 7.44
CA ALA A 487 11.34 2.54 7.35
C ALA A 487 12.60 2.64 8.22
N GLN A 488 12.54 2.20 9.48
CA GLN A 488 13.69 2.16 10.39
C GLN A 488 14.84 1.29 9.83
N LYS A 489 14.52 0.19 9.17
CA LYS A 489 15.53 -0.71 8.58
C LYS A 489 16.24 -0.09 7.38
N ILE A 490 15.53 0.65 6.54
CA ILE A 490 16.06 1.26 5.32
C ILE A 490 16.49 2.73 5.52
N MET A 491 16.42 3.27 6.74
CA MET A 491 16.72 4.68 7.03
C MET A 491 18.11 5.09 6.51
N SER A 492 19.12 4.28 6.79
CA SER A 492 20.50 4.56 6.31
C SER A 492 20.64 4.52 4.78
N ASP A 493 19.76 3.80 4.09
CA ASP A 493 19.78 3.69 2.64
C ASP A 493 19.00 4.87 2.02
N LEU A 494 17.93 5.36 2.69
CA LEU A 494 17.25 6.60 2.34
C LEU A 494 18.16 7.82 2.51
N GLU A 495 18.91 7.89 3.61
CA GLU A 495 19.95 8.93 3.81
C GLU A 495 21.01 8.89 2.71
N GLY A 496 21.44 7.69 2.31
CA GLY A 496 22.36 7.49 1.19
C GLY A 496 21.85 7.99 -0.16
N LEU A 497 20.52 8.06 -0.34
CA LEU A 497 19.85 8.65 -1.51
C LEU A 497 19.71 10.18 -1.43
N GLY A 498 19.90 10.76 -0.25
CA GLY A 498 19.76 12.20 -0.02
C GLY A 498 18.46 12.62 0.66
N PHE A 499 17.69 11.68 1.22
CA PHE A 499 16.58 12.00 2.12
C PHE A 499 17.10 12.29 3.52
N GLU A 500 16.51 13.26 4.21
CA GLU A 500 16.76 13.53 5.62
C GLU A 500 15.45 13.46 6.39
N LEU A 501 15.30 12.43 7.21
CA LEU A 501 14.10 12.17 8.00
C LEU A 501 14.43 12.29 9.49
N THR A 502 13.58 13.02 10.24
CA THR A 502 13.68 13.13 11.70
C THR A 502 12.49 12.41 12.34
N ASP A 503 12.76 11.47 13.24
CA ASP A 503 11.73 10.79 14.02
C ASP A 503 11.10 11.77 15.03
N LEU A 504 9.78 11.95 14.93
CA LEU A 504 8.97 12.77 15.84
C LEU A 504 8.25 11.94 16.91
N GLY A 505 8.47 10.63 16.93
CA GLY A 505 7.76 9.69 17.77
C GLY A 505 6.40 9.29 17.23
N ALA A 506 5.81 8.25 17.84
CA ALA A 506 4.50 7.71 17.45
C ALA A 506 4.38 7.39 15.95
N ARG A 507 5.46 6.89 15.33
CA ARG A 507 5.53 6.51 13.89
C ARG A 507 5.37 7.69 12.93
N ASN A 508 5.71 8.90 13.37
CA ASN A 508 5.71 10.11 12.55
C ASN A 508 7.14 10.53 12.27
N TYR A 509 7.43 10.87 11.01
CA TYR A 509 8.74 11.34 10.57
C TYR A 509 8.60 12.65 9.80
N ALA A 510 9.39 13.66 10.19
CA ALA A 510 9.50 14.90 9.42
C ALA A 510 10.50 14.72 8.27
N VAL A 511 10.10 15.10 7.07
CA VAL A 511 10.95 15.09 5.88
C VAL A 511 11.62 16.45 5.76
N ASN A 512 12.89 16.56 6.15
CA ASN A 512 13.65 17.82 6.18
C ASN A 512 14.39 18.07 4.88
N ALA A 513 14.81 17.00 4.17
CA ALA A 513 15.46 17.12 2.87
C ALA A 513 15.07 15.95 1.96
N ILE A 514 15.12 16.21 0.67
CA ILE A 514 14.88 15.25 -0.42
C ILE A 514 16.08 15.23 -1.38
N PRO A 515 16.27 14.18 -2.18
CA PRO A 515 17.28 14.17 -3.22
C PRO A 515 17.14 15.37 -4.17
N ALA A 516 18.26 16.00 -4.52
CA ALA A 516 18.26 17.13 -5.46
C ALA A 516 17.72 16.71 -6.83
N GLY A 517 16.97 17.60 -7.49
CA GLY A 517 16.36 17.35 -8.80
C GLY A 517 14.98 16.68 -8.77
N LEU A 518 14.34 16.57 -7.60
CA LEU A 518 12.98 16.03 -7.44
C LEU A 518 11.94 17.12 -7.17
N GLU A 519 12.16 18.31 -7.71
CA GLU A 519 11.25 19.44 -7.55
C GLU A 519 9.85 19.12 -8.13
N GLY A 520 8.80 19.40 -7.34
CA GLY A 520 7.41 19.21 -7.76
C GLY A 520 6.85 17.79 -7.53
N ILE A 521 7.63 16.87 -6.99
CA ILE A 521 7.15 15.53 -6.61
C ILE A 521 6.77 15.54 -5.12
N ASN A 522 5.64 14.90 -4.77
CA ASN A 522 5.21 14.78 -3.39
C ASN A 522 6.16 13.86 -2.60
N PRO A 523 6.94 14.39 -1.63
CA PRO A 523 7.96 13.60 -0.94
C PRO A 523 7.36 12.50 -0.04
N ILE A 524 6.15 12.73 0.51
CA ILE A 524 5.46 11.76 1.37
C ILE A 524 5.07 10.51 0.58
N GLU A 525 4.47 10.70 -0.61
CA GLU A 525 4.07 9.58 -1.47
C GLU A 525 5.28 8.78 -1.94
N MET A 526 6.34 9.47 -2.31
CA MET A 526 7.57 8.85 -2.77
C MET A 526 8.22 7.99 -1.67
N ILE A 527 8.38 8.52 -0.46
CA ILE A 527 8.95 7.77 0.67
C ILE A 527 8.07 6.57 1.01
N ARG A 528 6.74 6.73 0.99
CA ARG A 528 5.82 5.64 1.26
C ARG A 528 5.92 4.54 0.20
N ASP A 529 5.97 4.89 -1.08
CA ASP A 529 6.18 3.94 -2.18
C ASP A 529 7.48 3.17 -2.05
N MET A 530 8.55 3.83 -1.60
CA MET A 530 9.84 3.19 -1.34
C MET A 530 9.74 2.19 -0.19
N VAL A 531 9.12 2.57 0.94
CA VAL A 531 8.90 1.68 2.08
C VAL A 531 8.05 0.47 1.69
N VAL A 532 6.93 0.67 0.98
CA VAL A 532 6.06 -0.41 0.49
C VAL A 532 6.81 -1.33 -0.47
N THR A 533 7.60 -0.77 -1.39
CA THR A 533 8.42 -1.55 -2.32
C THR A 533 9.47 -2.40 -1.60
N ALA A 534 10.10 -1.85 -0.55
CA ALA A 534 11.04 -2.59 0.29
C ALA A 534 10.34 -3.72 1.08
N MET A 535 9.10 -3.51 1.53
CA MET A 535 8.28 -4.55 2.19
C MET A 535 7.94 -5.70 1.24
N GLU A 536 7.60 -5.42 -0.03
CA GLU A 536 7.27 -6.44 -1.04
C GLU A 536 8.47 -7.34 -1.38
N LYS A 537 9.66 -6.78 -1.47
CA LYS A 537 10.90 -7.51 -1.74
C LYS A 537 11.36 -8.37 -0.55
N GLY A 538 10.85 -8.08 0.63
CA GLY A 538 11.18 -8.79 1.86
C GLY A 538 12.57 -8.44 2.40
N ALA A 539 13.03 -9.21 3.42
CA ALA A 539 14.36 -9.05 4.01
C ALA A 539 15.43 -9.76 3.15
N GLY A 540 15.45 -9.49 1.85
CA GLY A 540 16.47 -9.95 0.93
C GLY A 540 17.87 -9.39 1.26
N LEU A 541 18.87 -9.79 0.49
CA LEU A 541 20.19 -9.18 0.54
C LEU A 541 20.04 -7.66 0.38
N ARG A 542 20.86 -6.90 1.09
CA ARG A 542 20.86 -5.43 1.08
C ARG A 542 20.85 -4.86 -0.33
N ASP A 543 21.56 -5.53 -1.25
CA ASP A 543 21.63 -5.14 -2.66
C ASP A 543 20.26 -5.18 -3.36
N GLU A 544 19.41 -6.17 -3.07
CA GLU A 544 18.04 -6.23 -3.64
C GLU A 544 17.14 -5.10 -3.14
N ILE A 545 17.33 -4.68 -1.88
CA ILE A 545 16.59 -3.53 -1.31
C ILE A 545 17.08 -2.25 -1.99
N ASN A 546 18.39 -2.07 -2.13
CA ASN A 546 18.99 -0.90 -2.78
C ASN A 546 18.54 -0.78 -4.25
N GLU A 547 18.49 -1.88 -4.99
CA GLU A 547 17.95 -1.91 -6.35
C GLU A 547 16.46 -1.53 -6.38
N ALA A 548 15.68 -2.04 -5.42
CA ALA A 548 14.25 -1.73 -5.33
C ALA A 548 14.00 -0.26 -4.99
N LEU A 549 14.78 0.33 -4.07
CA LEU A 549 14.71 1.74 -3.71
C LEU A 549 15.12 2.63 -4.90
N ALA A 550 16.25 2.35 -5.53
CA ALA A 550 16.72 3.08 -6.70
C ALA A 550 15.70 3.03 -7.85
N LEU A 551 15.06 1.87 -8.06
CA LEU A 551 14.04 1.71 -9.09
C LEU A 551 12.75 2.47 -8.76
N SER A 552 12.30 2.45 -7.51
CA SER A 552 11.13 3.20 -7.07
C SER A 552 11.35 4.71 -7.27
N LEU A 553 12.51 5.19 -6.85
CA LEU A 553 12.89 6.60 -7.01
C LEU A 553 12.98 6.98 -8.49
N ALA A 554 13.64 6.15 -9.33
CA ALA A 554 13.78 6.38 -10.75
C ALA A 554 12.43 6.48 -11.48
N ARG A 555 11.44 5.67 -11.11
CA ARG A 555 10.10 5.72 -11.68
C ARG A 555 9.35 7.01 -11.34
N ASN A 556 9.47 7.45 -10.09
CA ASN A 556 8.80 8.66 -9.63
C ASN A 556 9.44 9.93 -10.22
N ALA A 557 10.76 9.91 -10.45
CA ALA A 557 11.52 11.02 -11.00
C ALA A 557 11.60 11.04 -12.54
N ALA A 558 11.12 10.00 -13.23
CA ALA A 558 11.25 9.89 -14.68
C ALA A 558 10.37 10.90 -15.42
N LEU A 559 10.86 11.38 -16.57
CA LEU A 559 10.12 12.26 -17.48
C LEU A 559 8.71 11.71 -17.74
N PRO A 560 7.65 12.49 -17.49
CA PRO A 560 6.28 12.03 -17.76
C PRO A 560 6.03 11.88 -19.27
N TYR A 561 5.10 11.01 -19.62
CA TYR A 561 4.64 10.93 -20.99
C TYR A 561 3.98 12.25 -21.43
N GLY A 562 4.27 12.68 -22.65
CA GLY A 562 3.76 13.94 -23.19
C GLY A 562 4.70 15.15 -23.01
N GLN A 563 5.77 15.01 -22.25
CA GLN A 563 6.75 16.07 -22.08
C GLN A 563 7.53 16.29 -23.38
N VAL A 564 7.54 17.54 -23.84
CA VAL A 564 8.28 17.96 -25.04
C VAL A 564 9.74 18.22 -24.64
N LEU A 565 10.67 17.62 -25.37
CA LEU A 565 12.11 17.77 -25.16
C LEU A 565 12.72 18.63 -26.28
N GLY A 566 13.63 19.52 -25.90
CA GLY A 566 14.47 20.24 -26.86
C GLY A 566 15.55 19.33 -27.49
N ASN A 567 16.16 19.78 -28.61
CA ASN A 567 17.17 18.97 -29.30
C ASN A 567 18.35 18.59 -28.40
N ASN A 568 18.84 19.51 -27.59
CA ASN A 568 19.94 19.26 -26.65
C ASN A 568 19.52 18.27 -25.54
N GLU A 569 18.26 18.32 -25.09
CA GLU A 569 17.73 17.39 -24.07
C GLU A 569 17.58 15.99 -24.65
N MET A 570 17.12 15.86 -25.90
CA MET A 570 17.03 14.57 -26.59
C MET A 570 18.42 13.95 -26.79
N GLU A 571 19.40 14.76 -27.22
CA GLU A 571 20.79 14.32 -27.38
C GLU A 571 21.39 13.87 -26.05
N ASN A 572 21.20 14.64 -24.98
CA ASN A 572 21.65 14.28 -23.64
C ASN A 572 21.00 12.99 -23.14
N LEU A 573 19.68 12.80 -23.36
CA LEU A 573 18.97 11.60 -23.01
C LEU A 573 19.54 10.37 -23.74
N VAL A 574 19.77 10.48 -25.04
CA VAL A 574 20.35 9.40 -25.86
C VAL A 574 21.76 9.08 -25.39
N ASN A 575 22.62 10.06 -25.25
CA ASN A 575 24.00 9.88 -24.79
C ASN A 575 24.08 9.25 -23.38
N ALA A 576 23.25 9.72 -22.46
CA ALA A 576 23.16 9.16 -21.10
C ALA A 576 22.64 7.71 -21.10
N LEU A 577 21.68 7.38 -21.96
CA LEU A 577 21.18 6.02 -22.12
C LEU A 577 22.31 5.08 -22.60
N PHE A 578 23.06 5.49 -23.61
CA PHE A 578 24.15 4.67 -24.16
C PHE A 578 25.36 4.57 -23.22
N ALA A 579 25.47 5.42 -22.21
CA ALA A 579 26.42 5.28 -21.11
C ALA A 579 26.00 4.24 -20.05
N CYS A 580 24.76 3.75 -20.09
CA CYS A 580 24.27 2.72 -19.16
C CYS A 580 24.75 1.31 -19.56
N PRO A 581 24.95 0.39 -18.58
CA PRO A 581 25.36 -0.98 -18.86
C PRO A 581 24.34 -1.78 -19.71
N ASN A 582 23.06 -1.45 -19.61
CA ASN A 582 21.99 -2.08 -20.39
C ASN A 582 21.09 -1.01 -21.01
N VAL A 583 21.20 -0.85 -22.33
CA VAL A 583 20.45 0.15 -23.11
C VAL A 583 19.11 -0.37 -23.63
N ASN A 584 18.94 -1.70 -23.67
CA ASN A 584 17.78 -2.31 -24.35
C ASN A 584 16.57 -2.49 -23.45
N TYR A 585 16.78 -2.68 -22.15
CA TYR A 585 15.72 -3.02 -21.20
C TYR A 585 15.81 -2.18 -19.92
N THR A 586 14.64 -1.79 -19.42
CA THR A 586 14.52 -1.23 -18.08
C THR A 586 14.88 -2.29 -17.03
N PRO A 587 15.14 -1.93 -15.77
CA PRO A 587 15.36 -2.92 -14.70
C PRO A 587 14.20 -3.91 -14.52
N ASN A 588 12.99 -3.57 -14.99
CA ASN A 588 11.81 -4.45 -14.96
C ASN A 588 11.64 -5.32 -16.21
N GLY A 589 12.61 -5.34 -17.12
CA GLY A 589 12.54 -6.12 -18.36
C GLY A 589 11.67 -5.50 -19.47
N GLN A 590 11.25 -4.24 -19.36
CA GLN A 590 10.52 -3.57 -20.44
C GLN A 590 11.50 -3.05 -21.51
N LYS A 591 11.16 -3.21 -22.77
CA LYS A 591 12.00 -2.77 -23.89
C LYS A 591 12.06 -1.25 -23.96
N ILE A 592 13.25 -0.68 -24.07
CA ILE A 592 13.52 0.76 -24.12
C ILE A 592 13.59 1.24 -25.57
N LEU A 593 14.35 0.54 -26.41
CA LEU A 593 14.59 0.93 -27.79
C LEU A 593 14.30 -0.20 -28.79
N VAL A 594 13.97 0.17 -30.01
CA VAL A 594 13.79 -0.71 -31.15
C VAL A 594 14.48 -0.07 -32.35
N ILE A 595 15.14 -0.86 -33.16
CA ILE A 595 15.70 -0.44 -34.45
C ILE A 595 14.85 -1.07 -35.53
N LEU A 596 14.24 -0.24 -36.35
CA LEU A 596 13.57 -0.63 -37.60
C LEU A 596 14.61 -0.63 -38.68
N SER A 597 14.93 -1.80 -39.20
CA SER A 597 15.92 -1.93 -40.27
C SER A 597 15.45 -1.25 -41.56
N GLN A 598 16.38 -0.88 -42.42
CA GLN A 598 16.06 -0.23 -43.69
C GLN A 598 15.19 -1.16 -44.57
N ASP A 599 15.48 -2.45 -44.57
CA ASP A 599 14.71 -3.43 -45.32
C ASP A 599 13.25 -3.54 -44.83
N GLU A 600 13.04 -3.49 -43.50
CA GLU A 600 11.69 -3.49 -42.92
C GLU A 600 10.91 -2.24 -43.29
N LEU A 601 11.58 -1.06 -43.30
CA LEU A 601 10.98 0.18 -43.73
C LEU A 601 10.59 0.13 -45.23
N GLU A 602 11.50 -0.34 -46.09
CA GLU A 602 11.25 -0.47 -47.54
C GLU A 602 10.13 -1.48 -47.86
N GLN A 603 10.00 -2.53 -47.07
CA GLN A 603 8.90 -3.52 -47.25
C GLN A 603 7.51 -2.90 -47.03
N GLN A 604 7.40 -1.85 -46.22
CA GLN A 604 6.11 -1.17 -45.97
C GLN A 604 5.68 -0.30 -47.15
N PHE A 605 6.57 0.02 -48.11
CA PHE A 605 6.30 0.81 -49.31
C PHE A 605 6.19 -0.02 -50.60
N ARG A 606 6.33 -1.32 -50.49
CA ARG A 606 6.09 -2.29 -51.58
C ARG A 606 4.68 -2.85 -51.49
#